data_4bf4ac48550699c200f931c418bee5ce
#
_entry.id   4bf4ac48550699c200f931c418bee5ce
#
_cell.length_a   1.000
_cell.length_b   1.000
_cell.length_c   1.000
_cell.angle_alpha   90.00
_cell.angle_beta   90.00
_cell.angle_gamma   90.00
#
_symmetry.space_group_name_H-M   'P 1'
#
loop_
_entity.id
_entity.type
_entity.pdbx_description
1 polymer ?
#
loop_
_entity_poly.entity_id
_entity_poly.type
_entity_poly.pdbx_seq_one_letter_code
_entity_poly.pdbx_strand_id
1 'polypeptide(L)'
;MFSFTKNSIQKRQYFFTIATLVAFLWLSLAACTSAPSKKNEFKSPDEAAQALGTALKAGSNEELLAVLGPEAKELISSGDEVYDLQGRQNCLKAYDEQNRVEQDGDKFLLVIGKNDWPFPIPIVKKENGWAFDTASGKEEILNRRIGKNELDTIQTLLAIVDAQREYAMADRDGDSLLEYARKFISESGKKDGLYWTPQEGEEPSPIGELLANAQAEGYASDETLYDPWPYRGYYYRILTAQGNKAAGGPYDYIVDGKMIGGFAVVAYPAEQGNSGVMTFIVNHDGKVYQKDLGENTLELAKDMALYDPDDTWTPAQ
;
A
#
# COMPACT_ATOMS: atom_id res chain seq x y z
N MET A 1 -42.88 77.08 -16.05
CA MET A 1 -44.23 76.95 -15.46
C MET A 1 -44.72 75.53 -15.73
N PHE A 2 -44.74 74.74 -14.73
CA PHE A 2 -45.51 73.52 -14.51
C PHE A 2 -45.69 72.41 -15.56
N SER A 3 -45.24 71.23 -15.35
CA SER A 3 -46.13 70.09 -15.30
C SER A 3 -45.50 68.90 -14.57
N PHE A 4 -46.05 68.53 -13.44
CA PHE A 4 -45.92 67.31 -12.71
C PHE A 4 -46.90 66.28 -13.31
N THR A 5 -46.56 64.96 -13.01
CA THR A 5 -47.41 63.79 -13.11
C THR A 5 -47.23 62.86 -14.33
N LYS A 6 -46.31 61.90 -14.17
CA LYS A 6 -46.45 60.53 -14.74
C LYS A 6 -45.46 59.66 -14.12
N ASN A 7 -45.66 59.17 -12.86
CA ASN A 7 -44.73 58.18 -12.30
C ASN A 7 -45.35 57.30 -11.18
N SER A 8 -46.64 56.95 -11.30
CA SER A 8 -47.26 56.11 -10.28
C SER A 8 -47.86 54.78 -10.79
N ILE A 9 -47.87 54.53 -12.11
CA ILE A 9 -48.50 53.32 -12.67
C ILE A 9 -47.47 52.23 -12.98
N GLN A 10 -46.21 52.60 -13.23
CA GLN A 10 -45.17 51.61 -13.60
C GLN A 10 -44.58 50.84 -12.40
N LYS A 11 -44.71 51.33 -11.19
CA LYS A 11 -44.19 50.61 -9.98
C LYS A 11 -45.07 49.45 -9.50
N ARG A 12 -46.31 49.34 -9.97
CA ARG A 12 -47.27 48.34 -9.49
C ARG A 12 -47.26 47.06 -10.34
N GLN A 13 -46.70 47.09 -11.55
CA GLN A 13 -46.58 45.91 -12.42
C GLN A 13 -45.33 45.09 -12.16
N TYR A 14 -44.25 45.66 -11.61
CA TYR A 14 -43.02 44.91 -11.29
C TYR A 14 -43.10 44.12 -10.02
N PHE A 15 -44.01 44.44 -9.11
CA PHE A 15 -44.18 43.63 -7.84
C PHE A 15 -44.93 42.34 -8.03
N PHE A 16 -45.75 42.19 -9.06
CA PHE A 16 -46.49 40.96 -9.32
C PHE A 16 -45.75 39.94 -10.15
N THR A 17 -44.74 40.34 -10.91
CA THR A 17 -43.91 39.43 -11.73
C THR A 17 -42.74 38.85 -10.99
N ILE A 18 -42.29 39.46 -9.91
CA ILE A 18 -41.19 38.93 -9.06
C ILE A 18 -41.71 37.88 -8.03
N ALA A 19 -42.96 38.04 -7.56
CA ALA A 19 -43.56 37.09 -6.63
C ALA A 19 -43.90 35.72 -7.26
N THR A 20 -44.15 35.65 -8.57
CA THR A 20 -44.42 34.40 -9.29
C THR A 20 -43.16 33.64 -9.72
N LEU A 21 -42.02 34.31 -9.86
CA LEU A 21 -40.74 33.68 -10.21
C LEU A 21 -40.00 33.09 -9.01
N VAL A 22 -40.23 33.58 -7.79
CA VAL A 22 -39.65 33.05 -6.57
C VAL A 22 -40.41 31.80 -6.08
N ALA A 23 -41.72 31.67 -6.39
CA ALA A 23 -42.50 30.48 -6.02
C ALA A 23 -42.19 29.25 -6.90
N PHE A 24 -41.61 29.44 -8.12
CA PHE A 24 -41.21 28.32 -9.00
C PHE A 24 -39.78 27.82 -8.75
N LEU A 25 -38.96 28.60 -8.03
CA LEU A 25 -37.57 28.21 -7.73
C LEU A 25 -37.44 27.35 -6.46
N TRP A 26 -38.52 27.16 -5.67
CA TRP A 26 -38.53 26.34 -4.47
C TRP A 26 -39.09 24.92 -4.68
N LEU A 27 -39.55 24.58 -5.91
CA LEU A 27 -40.05 23.24 -6.21
C LEU A 27 -39.08 22.33 -6.94
N SER A 28 -37.84 22.77 -7.19
CA SER A 28 -36.84 21.97 -7.92
C SER A 28 -35.64 21.52 -7.06
N LEU A 29 -35.70 21.66 -5.73
CA LEU A 29 -34.66 21.13 -4.80
C LEU A 29 -35.15 19.90 -4.00
N ALA A 30 -36.20 19.25 -4.44
CA ALA A 30 -36.60 17.97 -3.88
C ALA A 30 -36.25 16.85 -4.89
N ALA A 31 -34.97 16.72 -5.21
CA ALA A 31 -34.54 15.59 -6.00
C ALA A 31 -33.18 15.12 -5.48
N CYS A 32 -33.20 13.87 -5.05
CA CYS A 32 -32.09 12.99 -4.85
C CYS A 32 -31.18 13.27 -3.66
N THR A 33 -31.72 13.23 -2.45
CA THR A 33 -31.06 12.40 -1.45
C THR A 33 -31.34 10.94 -1.86
N SER A 34 -30.54 10.37 -2.75
CA SER A 34 -30.42 8.95 -2.82
C SER A 34 -29.95 8.53 -1.43
N ALA A 35 -30.86 7.94 -0.65
CA ALA A 35 -30.49 7.21 0.54
C ALA A 35 -29.33 6.28 0.12
N PRO A 36 -28.24 6.16 0.91
CA PRO A 36 -27.20 5.21 0.61
C PRO A 36 -27.89 3.87 0.44
N SER A 37 -27.80 3.29 -0.75
CA SER A 37 -28.34 1.98 -1.00
C SER A 37 -27.64 1.05 -0.02
N LYS A 38 -28.37 0.38 0.86
CA LYS A 38 -27.90 -0.72 1.70
C LYS A 38 -27.53 -1.91 0.80
N LYS A 39 -26.48 -1.77 0.00
CA LYS A 39 -26.00 -2.82 -0.90
C LYS A 39 -25.28 -3.95 -0.19
N ASN A 40 -25.05 -3.84 1.12
CA ASN A 40 -24.35 -4.84 1.93
C ASN A 40 -25.27 -5.78 2.72
N GLU A 41 -26.59 -5.79 2.48
CA GLU A 41 -27.53 -6.77 3.02
C GLU A 41 -28.14 -7.61 1.89
N PHE A 42 -28.10 -8.93 2.03
CA PHE A 42 -28.48 -9.92 1.02
C PHE A 42 -29.61 -10.81 1.55
N LYS A 43 -30.38 -11.43 0.66
CA LYS A 43 -31.52 -12.30 1.04
C LYS A 43 -31.03 -13.62 1.62
N SER A 44 -29.86 -14.10 1.20
CA SER A 44 -29.26 -15.35 1.66
C SER A 44 -27.74 -15.25 1.73
N PRO A 45 -27.07 -16.17 2.47
CA PRO A 45 -25.61 -16.28 2.45
C PRO A 45 -25.05 -16.54 1.05
N ASP A 46 -25.73 -17.32 0.22
CA ASP A 46 -25.32 -17.58 -1.17
C ASP A 46 -25.39 -16.33 -2.03
N GLU A 47 -26.42 -15.48 -1.85
CA GLU A 47 -26.51 -14.20 -2.55
C GLU A 47 -25.35 -13.25 -2.14
N ALA A 48 -24.96 -13.23 -0.86
CA ALA A 48 -23.81 -12.49 -0.39
C ALA A 48 -22.50 -13.00 -1.05
N ALA A 49 -22.31 -14.30 -1.08
CA ALA A 49 -21.14 -14.92 -1.73
C ALA A 49 -21.08 -14.61 -3.24
N GLN A 50 -22.21 -14.67 -3.94
CA GLN A 50 -22.28 -14.30 -5.36
C GLN A 50 -21.99 -12.82 -5.60
N ALA A 51 -22.48 -11.94 -4.72
CA ALA A 51 -22.20 -10.51 -4.79
C ALA A 51 -20.70 -10.24 -4.63
N LEU A 52 -20.00 -10.93 -3.72
CA LEU A 52 -18.53 -10.84 -3.57
C LEU A 52 -17.82 -11.29 -4.85
N GLY A 53 -18.20 -12.44 -5.43
CA GLY A 53 -17.62 -12.89 -6.68
C GLY A 53 -17.83 -11.91 -7.83
N THR A 54 -18.98 -11.24 -7.89
CA THR A 54 -19.28 -10.20 -8.88
C THR A 54 -18.41 -8.96 -8.66
N ALA A 55 -18.25 -8.51 -7.42
CA ALA A 55 -17.41 -7.36 -7.06
C ALA A 55 -15.91 -7.62 -7.35
N LEU A 56 -15.43 -8.84 -7.06
CA LEU A 56 -14.07 -9.26 -7.41
C LEU A 56 -13.83 -9.21 -8.93
N LYS A 57 -14.79 -9.65 -9.74
CA LYS A 57 -14.74 -9.60 -11.22
C LYS A 57 -14.78 -8.18 -11.77
N ALA A 58 -15.53 -7.29 -11.14
CA ALA A 58 -15.57 -5.88 -11.52
C ALA A 58 -14.22 -5.17 -11.26
N GLY A 59 -13.43 -5.65 -10.29
CA GLY A 59 -12.09 -5.17 -10.01
C GLY A 59 -12.02 -3.78 -9.37
N SER A 60 -13.16 -3.21 -8.96
CA SER A 60 -13.22 -1.87 -8.38
C SER A 60 -13.32 -1.93 -6.85
N ASN A 61 -12.62 -1.00 -6.17
CA ASN A 61 -12.70 -0.85 -4.72
C ASN A 61 -14.11 -0.47 -4.28
N GLU A 62 -14.85 0.30 -5.09
CA GLU A 62 -16.22 0.73 -4.80
C GLU A 62 -17.19 -0.45 -4.72
N GLU A 63 -17.08 -1.40 -5.66
CA GLU A 63 -17.92 -2.59 -5.66
C GLU A 63 -17.61 -3.52 -4.48
N LEU A 64 -16.32 -3.66 -4.12
CA LEU A 64 -15.93 -4.43 -2.93
C LEU A 64 -16.44 -3.77 -1.64
N LEU A 65 -16.32 -2.45 -1.50
CA LEU A 65 -16.87 -1.71 -0.36
C LEU A 65 -18.41 -1.79 -0.30
N ALA A 66 -19.08 -1.81 -1.44
CA ALA A 66 -20.53 -1.96 -1.50
C ALA A 66 -20.99 -3.32 -0.95
N VAL A 67 -20.19 -4.38 -1.11
CA VAL A 67 -20.48 -5.72 -0.63
C VAL A 67 -20.01 -5.96 0.80
N LEU A 68 -18.76 -5.60 1.11
CA LEU A 68 -18.13 -5.86 2.39
C LEU A 68 -18.41 -4.78 3.45
N GLY A 69 -18.93 -3.61 3.02
CA GLY A 69 -19.15 -2.45 3.89
C GLY A 69 -17.93 -1.53 3.96
N PRO A 70 -18.12 -0.30 4.47
CA PRO A 70 -17.06 0.73 4.50
C PRO A 70 -15.87 0.34 5.39
N GLU A 71 -16.06 -0.55 6.35
CA GLU A 71 -15.03 -1.06 7.25
C GLU A 71 -13.97 -1.89 6.51
N ALA A 72 -14.28 -2.37 5.28
CA ALA A 72 -13.34 -3.09 4.46
C ALA A 72 -12.27 -2.22 3.80
N LYS A 73 -12.30 -0.89 3.94
CA LYS A 73 -11.37 0.01 3.25
C LYS A 73 -9.91 -0.39 3.45
N GLU A 74 -9.50 -0.62 4.69
CA GLU A 74 -8.13 -1.03 5.03
C GLU A 74 -7.79 -2.46 4.55
N LEU A 75 -8.81 -3.30 4.34
CA LEU A 75 -8.61 -4.66 3.83
C LEU A 75 -8.34 -4.70 2.32
N ILE A 76 -8.96 -3.79 1.57
CA ILE A 76 -8.88 -3.73 0.11
C ILE A 76 -7.82 -2.76 -0.41
N SER A 77 -7.23 -1.94 0.47
CA SER A 77 -6.16 -0.99 0.15
C SER A 77 -5.14 -0.95 1.28
N SER A 78 -3.93 -1.39 0.99
CA SER A 78 -2.81 -1.49 1.94
C SER A 78 -1.75 -0.41 1.75
N GLY A 79 -1.96 0.50 0.78
CA GLY A 79 -0.94 1.45 0.35
C GLY A 79 0.05 0.89 -0.69
N ASP A 80 -0.06 -0.40 -1.03
CA ASP A 80 0.68 -1.06 -2.12
C ASP A 80 -0.32 -1.57 -3.17
N GLU A 81 -0.54 -0.79 -4.24
CA GLU A 81 -1.54 -1.08 -5.26
C GLU A 81 -1.28 -2.38 -6.01
N VAL A 82 0.00 -2.75 -6.20
CA VAL A 82 0.38 -4.00 -6.87
C VAL A 82 0.02 -5.20 -6.01
N TYR A 83 0.36 -5.15 -4.74
CA TYR A 83 0.01 -6.18 -3.76
C TYR A 83 -1.52 -6.35 -3.64
N ASP A 84 -2.24 -5.24 -3.57
CA ASP A 84 -3.71 -5.23 -3.47
C ASP A 84 -4.37 -5.84 -4.72
N LEU A 85 -3.86 -5.50 -5.91
CA LEU A 85 -4.34 -6.07 -7.17
C LEU A 85 -4.10 -7.58 -7.23
N GLN A 86 -2.92 -8.05 -6.88
CA GLN A 86 -2.59 -9.48 -6.84
C GLN A 86 -3.47 -10.23 -5.84
N GLY A 87 -3.68 -9.67 -4.65
CA GLY A 87 -4.54 -10.25 -3.63
C GLY A 87 -5.96 -10.46 -4.14
N ARG A 88 -6.52 -9.46 -4.84
CA ARG A 88 -7.85 -9.55 -5.49
C ARG A 88 -7.89 -10.61 -6.59
N GLN A 89 -6.88 -10.65 -7.46
CA GLN A 89 -6.80 -11.64 -8.55
C GLN A 89 -6.69 -13.06 -8.01
N ASN A 90 -5.89 -13.27 -6.98
CA ASN A 90 -5.75 -14.58 -6.33
C ASN A 90 -7.06 -15.02 -5.65
N CYS A 91 -7.75 -14.10 -4.97
CA CYS A 91 -9.06 -14.37 -4.38
C CYS A 91 -10.10 -14.70 -5.44
N LEU A 92 -10.17 -13.95 -6.54
CA LEU A 92 -11.04 -14.21 -7.66
C LEU A 92 -10.75 -15.57 -8.30
N LYS A 93 -9.49 -15.87 -8.54
CA LYS A 93 -9.07 -17.17 -9.10
C LYS A 93 -9.53 -18.33 -8.22
N ALA A 94 -9.30 -18.23 -6.92
CA ALA A 94 -9.73 -19.25 -5.97
C ALA A 94 -11.26 -19.36 -5.96
N TYR A 95 -12.00 -18.24 -5.99
CA TYR A 95 -13.46 -18.21 -6.07
C TYR A 95 -13.99 -18.89 -7.35
N ASP A 96 -13.38 -18.61 -8.50
CA ASP A 96 -13.80 -19.20 -9.79
C ASP A 96 -13.41 -20.69 -9.91
N GLU A 97 -12.33 -21.13 -9.25
CA GLU A 97 -11.97 -22.56 -9.20
C GLU A 97 -12.99 -23.37 -8.42
N GLN A 98 -13.41 -22.89 -7.27
CA GLN A 98 -14.43 -23.51 -6.41
C GLN A 98 -14.93 -22.49 -5.41
N ASN A 99 -16.24 -22.41 -5.21
CA ASN A 99 -16.85 -21.64 -4.14
C ASN A 99 -18.07 -22.37 -3.60
N ARG A 100 -18.26 -22.31 -2.28
CA ARG A 100 -19.44 -22.82 -1.59
C ARG A 100 -19.61 -22.12 -0.26
N VAL A 101 -20.86 -22.08 0.20
CA VAL A 101 -21.19 -21.51 1.52
C VAL A 101 -21.45 -22.66 2.49
N GLU A 102 -20.75 -22.65 3.63
CA GLU A 102 -20.89 -23.66 4.68
C GLU A 102 -21.39 -23.00 5.97
N GLN A 103 -22.29 -23.69 6.66
CA GLN A 103 -22.77 -23.22 7.97
C GLN A 103 -21.79 -23.58 9.07
N ASP A 104 -21.45 -22.59 9.90
CA ASP A 104 -20.60 -22.73 11.09
C ASP A 104 -21.31 -22.07 12.29
N GLY A 105 -22.07 -22.88 13.02
CA GLY A 105 -22.93 -22.40 14.11
C GLY A 105 -24.04 -21.48 13.64
N ASP A 106 -24.01 -20.23 14.09
CA ASP A 106 -24.97 -19.16 13.76
C ASP A 106 -24.54 -18.27 12.58
N LYS A 107 -23.37 -18.53 12.01
CA LYS A 107 -22.78 -17.82 10.86
C LYS A 107 -22.57 -18.76 9.68
N PHE A 108 -22.22 -18.18 8.54
CA PHE A 108 -21.84 -18.90 7.33
C PHE A 108 -20.43 -18.46 6.90
N LEU A 109 -19.68 -19.40 6.37
CA LEU A 109 -18.35 -19.17 5.80
C LEU A 109 -18.42 -19.41 4.29
N LEU A 110 -17.82 -18.50 3.52
CA LEU A 110 -17.55 -18.73 2.11
C LEU A 110 -16.24 -19.52 2.03
N VAL A 111 -16.27 -20.73 1.48
CA VAL A 111 -15.09 -21.57 1.25
C VAL A 111 -14.74 -21.51 -0.24
N ILE A 112 -13.49 -21.17 -0.56
CA ILE A 112 -13.03 -20.97 -1.94
C ILE A 112 -11.76 -21.76 -2.25
N GLY A 113 -11.56 -22.04 -3.53
CA GLY A 113 -10.40 -22.74 -4.06
C GLY A 113 -10.39 -24.24 -3.78
N LYS A 114 -9.55 -24.96 -4.51
CA LYS A 114 -9.40 -26.41 -4.41
C LYS A 114 -8.88 -26.90 -3.07
N ASN A 115 -8.26 -26.00 -2.30
CA ASN A 115 -7.72 -26.30 -0.97
C ASN A 115 -8.72 -26.02 0.16
N ASP A 116 -9.98 -25.75 -0.18
CA ASP A 116 -11.05 -25.49 0.77
C ASP A 116 -10.73 -24.36 1.75
N TRP A 117 -10.17 -23.24 1.22
CA TRP A 117 -9.78 -22.11 2.04
C TRP A 117 -11.00 -21.31 2.52
N PRO A 118 -11.21 -21.20 3.85
CA PRO A 118 -12.31 -20.39 4.37
C PRO A 118 -11.97 -18.90 4.23
N PHE A 119 -12.86 -18.17 3.53
CA PHE A 119 -12.76 -16.72 3.47
C PHE A 119 -12.94 -16.13 4.88
N PRO A 120 -12.02 -15.28 5.35
CA PRO A 120 -11.93 -14.94 6.78
C PRO A 120 -13.06 -14.03 7.28
N ILE A 121 -13.84 -13.41 6.39
CA ILE A 121 -15.00 -12.58 6.76
C ILE A 121 -16.26 -13.45 6.74
N PRO A 122 -16.86 -13.76 7.90
CA PRO A 122 -18.06 -14.57 7.96
C PRO A 122 -19.28 -13.80 7.45
N ILE A 123 -20.29 -14.55 7.01
CA ILE A 123 -21.60 -14.03 6.64
C ILE A 123 -22.55 -14.27 7.82
N VAL A 124 -23.14 -13.20 8.35
CA VAL A 124 -23.98 -13.23 9.55
C VAL A 124 -25.39 -12.71 9.28
N LYS A 125 -26.33 -13.16 10.10
CA LYS A 125 -27.70 -12.67 10.07
C LYS A 125 -27.77 -11.25 10.60
N LYS A 126 -28.42 -10.35 9.86
CA LYS A 126 -28.76 -8.96 10.27
C LYS A 126 -30.30 -8.84 10.28
N GLU A 127 -30.79 -7.67 10.68
CA GLU A 127 -32.25 -7.43 10.83
C GLU A 127 -33.02 -7.67 9.52
N ASN A 128 -32.48 -7.24 8.37
CA ASN A 128 -33.19 -7.30 7.08
C ASN A 128 -32.63 -8.35 6.13
N GLY A 129 -31.60 -9.11 6.52
CA GLY A 129 -30.99 -10.09 5.62
C GLY A 129 -29.71 -10.69 6.16
N TRP A 130 -28.74 -10.88 5.29
CA TRP A 130 -27.43 -11.42 5.57
C TRP A 130 -26.36 -10.43 5.12
N ALA A 131 -25.27 -10.31 5.83
CA ALA A 131 -24.16 -9.43 5.48
C ALA A 131 -22.83 -10.04 5.88
N PHE A 132 -21.75 -9.63 5.21
CA PHE A 132 -20.41 -9.92 5.67
C PHE A 132 -20.14 -9.16 6.99
N ASP A 133 -19.61 -9.86 7.99
CA ASP A 133 -19.16 -9.28 9.25
C ASP A 133 -17.67 -8.92 9.15
N THR A 134 -17.42 -7.85 8.43
CA THR A 134 -16.07 -7.38 8.11
C THR A 134 -15.26 -7.05 9.36
N ALA A 135 -15.93 -6.54 10.41
CA ALA A 135 -15.25 -6.24 11.67
C ALA A 135 -14.62 -7.50 12.30
N SER A 136 -15.37 -8.63 12.29
CA SER A 136 -14.85 -9.90 12.83
C SER A 136 -13.70 -10.50 12.01
N GLY A 137 -13.68 -10.28 10.69
CA GLY A 137 -12.61 -10.80 9.82
C GLY A 137 -11.39 -9.89 9.69
N LYS A 138 -11.53 -8.63 10.06
CA LYS A 138 -10.53 -7.59 9.80
C LYS A 138 -9.19 -7.90 10.48
N GLU A 139 -9.20 -8.16 11.76
CA GLU A 139 -7.99 -8.40 12.54
C GLU A 139 -7.18 -9.59 12.00
N GLU A 140 -7.85 -10.67 11.66
CA GLU A 140 -7.19 -11.86 11.09
C GLU A 140 -6.54 -11.58 9.73
N ILE A 141 -7.23 -10.83 8.85
CA ILE A 141 -6.68 -10.46 7.53
C ILE A 141 -5.46 -9.56 7.70
N LEU A 142 -5.57 -8.52 8.55
CA LEU A 142 -4.47 -7.59 8.79
C LEU A 142 -3.26 -8.29 9.39
N ASN A 143 -3.45 -9.13 10.40
CA ASN A 143 -2.36 -9.87 11.04
C ASN A 143 -1.63 -10.78 10.05
N ARG A 144 -2.35 -11.49 9.17
CA ARG A 144 -1.73 -12.32 8.13
C ARG A 144 -0.96 -11.48 7.09
N ARG A 145 -1.53 -10.35 6.65
CA ARG A 145 -0.88 -9.43 5.72
C ARG A 145 0.40 -8.86 6.31
N ILE A 146 0.31 -8.28 7.52
CA ILE A 146 1.43 -7.69 8.24
C ILE A 146 2.53 -8.73 8.43
N GLY A 147 2.20 -9.89 9.00
CA GLY A 147 3.19 -10.94 9.24
C GLY A 147 3.90 -11.40 7.97
N LYS A 148 3.16 -11.57 6.86
CA LYS A 148 3.76 -11.92 5.57
C LYS A 148 4.68 -10.82 5.05
N ASN A 149 4.22 -9.57 5.05
CA ASN A 149 4.99 -8.44 4.54
C ASN A 149 6.27 -8.23 5.36
N GLU A 150 6.22 -8.37 6.68
CA GLU A 150 7.38 -8.25 7.56
C GLU A 150 8.42 -9.34 7.29
N LEU A 151 8.00 -10.60 7.13
CA LEU A 151 8.89 -11.68 6.74
C LEU A 151 9.52 -11.47 5.37
N ASP A 152 8.72 -11.07 4.38
CA ASP A 152 9.21 -10.76 3.03
C ASP A 152 10.22 -9.59 3.07
N THR A 153 9.99 -8.59 3.93
CA THR A 153 10.88 -7.43 4.11
C THR A 153 12.23 -7.85 4.70
N ILE A 154 12.23 -8.72 5.70
CA ILE A 154 13.49 -9.27 6.27
C ILE A 154 14.31 -9.98 5.17
N GLN A 155 13.66 -10.82 4.35
CA GLN A 155 14.34 -11.52 3.25
C GLN A 155 14.85 -10.52 2.18
N THR A 156 14.08 -9.49 1.85
CA THR A 156 14.48 -8.44 0.93
C THR A 156 15.71 -7.68 1.44
N LEU A 157 15.74 -7.33 2.72
CA LEU A 157 16.91 -6.66 3.34
C LEU A 157 18.16 -7.53 3.29
N LEU A 158 18.04 -8.83 3.54
CA LEU A 158 19.17 -9.76 3.44
C LEU A 158 19.66 -9.89 2.00
N ALA A 159 18.74 -9.95 1.02
CA ALA A 159 19.11 -9.94 -0.40
C ALA A 159 19.81 -8.64 -0.83
N ILE A 160 19.40 -7.49 -0.28
CA ILE A 160 20.09 -6.22 -0.50
C ILE A 160 21.50 -6.24 0.11
N VAL A 161 21.68 -6.82 1.30
CA VAL A 161 23.01 -6.98 1.91
C VAL A 161 23.94 -7.81 1.03
N ASP A 162 23.45 -8.92 0.49
CA ASP A 162 24.24 -9.77 -0.40
C ASP A 162 24.55 -9.07 -1.73
N ALA A 163 23.60 -8.34 -2.29
CA ALA A 163 23.80 -7.52 -3.48
C ALA A 163 24.84 -6.39 -3.27
N GLN A 164 24.84 -5.76 -2.12
CA GLN A 164 25.84 -4.75 -1.75
C GLN A 164 27.25 -5.35 -1.65
N ARG A 165 27.37 -6.55 -1.07
CA ARG A 165 28.63 -7.29 -1.01
C ARG A 165 29.14 -7.66 -2.39
N GLU A 166 28.25 -8.17 -3.26
CA GLU A 166 28.55 -8.47 -4.66
C GLU A 166 28.99 -7.23 -5.44
N TYR A 167 28.27 -6.11 -5.26
CA TYR A 167 28.60 -4.84 -5.90
C TYR A 167 30.04 -4.42 -5.56
N ALA A 168 30.42 -4.53 -4.29
CA ALA A 168 31.73 -4.12 -3.79
C ALA A 168 32.87 -5.08 -4.16
N MET A 169 32.62 -6.21 -4.83
CA MET A 169 33.68 -7.10 -5.32
C MET A 169 34.38 -6.59 -6.58
N ALA A 170 33.86 -5.58 -7.24
CA ALA A 170 34.43 -5.03 -8.46
C ALA A 170 34.42 -3.49 -8.45
N ASP A 171 35.46 -2.91 -9.02
CA ASP A 171 35.50 -1.48 -9.35
C ASP A 171 34.50 -1.21 -10.48
N ARG A 172 33.40 -0.51 -10.18
CA ARG A 172 32.26 -0.30 -11.09
C ARG A 172 32.38 1.00 -11.90
N ASP A 173 33.18 1.96 -11.43
CA ASP A 173 33.34 3.28 -12.07
C ASP A 173 34.76 3.54 -12.60
N GLY A 174 35.70 2.61 -12.38
CA GLY A 174 37.04 2.65 -12.96
C GLY A 174 38.04 3.52 -12.23
N ASP A 175 37.76 3.84 -10.95
CA ASP A 175 38.63 4.69 -10.12
C ASP A 175 39.65 3.91 -9.26
N SER A 176 39.69 2.60 -9.38
CA SER A 176 40.53 1.65 -8.65
C SER A 176 40.15 1.48 -7.16
N LEU A 177 38.96 1.88 -6.75
CA LEU A 177 38.44 1.65 -5.42
C LEU A 177 37.29 0.64 -5.47
N LEU A 178 37.18 -0.16 -4.41
CA LEU A 178 36.01 -1.01 -4.16
C LEU A 178 35.08 -0.28 -3.20
N GLU A 179 33.85 -0.05 -3.63
CA GLU A 179 32.84 0.68 -2.84
C GLU A 179 31.48 0.00 -2.88
N TYR A 180 30.62 0.32 -1.94
CA TYR A 180 29.21 -0.08 -1.92
C TYR A 180 28.36 0.86 -2.78
N ALA A 181 27.26 0.36 -3.29
CA ALA A 181 26.32 1.17 -4.06
C ALA A 181 25.57 2.17 -3.18
N ARG A 182 25.47 3.40 -3.63
CA ARG A 182 24.76 4.49 -2.95
C ARG A 182 23.30 4.59 -3.35
N LYS A 183 22.88 3.84 -4.35
CA LYS A 183 21.53 3.83 -4.95
C LYS A 183 21.08 2.39 -5.18
N PHE A 184 19.77 2.17 -5.17
CA PHE A 184 19.23 0.90 -5.66
C PHE A 184 19.31 0.82 -7.18
N ILE A 185 18.97 1.89 -7.88
CA ILE A 185 18.93 1.96 -9.34
C ILE A 185 20.05 2.87 -9.84
N SER A 186 20.80 2.40 -10.81
CA SER A 186 21.84 3.19 -11.49
C SER A 186 21.24 4.25 -12.39
N GLU A 187 21.94 5.37 -12.55
CA GLU A 187 21.65 6.32 -13.61
C GLU A 187 21.88 5.67 -14.98
N SER A 188 21.12 6.11 -15.98
CA SER A 188 21.21 5.57 -17.32
C SER A 188 22.66 5.60 -17.85
N GLY A 189 23.15 4.43 -18.28
CA GLY A 189 24.51 4.26 -18.80
C GLY A 189 25.60 4.20 -17.73
N LYS A 190 25.25 4.19 -16.43
CA LYS A 190 26.19 4.03 -15.32
C LYS A 190 25.93 2.72 -14.57
N LYS A 191 26.89 2.37 -13.69
CA LYS A 191 26.78 1.25 -12.73
C LYS A 191 26.96 1.78 -11.29
N ASP A 192 26.30 2.90 -10.96
CA ASP A 192 26.39 3.61 -9.66
C ASP A 192 25.26 3.23 -8.68
N GLY A 193 24.56 2.15 -8.93
CA GLY A 193 23.54 1.54 -8.11
C GLY A 193 23.57 0.03 -8.17
N LEU A 194 22.75 -0.65 -7.38
CA LEU A 194 22.68 -2.13 -7.34
C LEU A 194 22.03 -2.73 -8.58
N TYR A 195 21.25 -1.95 -9.31
CA TYR A 195 20.62 -2.37 -10.57
C TYR A 195 21.04 -1.48 -11.73
N TRP A 196 21.33 -2.12 -12.85
CA TRP A 196 21.43 -1.56 -14.21
C TRP A 196 20.90 -2.57 -15.20
N THR A 197 20.41 -2.12 -16.34
CA THR A 197 20.04 -3.02 -17.43
C THR A 197 21.30 -3.57 -18.09
N PRO A 198 21.59 -4.89 -17.99
CA PRO A 198 22.81 -5.45 -18.57
C PRO A 198 22.72 -5.43 -20.10
N GLN A 199 23.86 -5.20 -20.77
CA GLN A 199 23.99 -5.35 -22.21
C GLN A 199 24.16 -6.83 -22.59
N GLU A 200 24.00 -7.15 -23.86
CA GLU A 200 24.20 -8.53 -24.36
C GLU A 200 25.58 -9.05 -24.01
N GLY A 201 25.67 -10.13 -23.23
CA GLY A 201 26.91 -10.73 -22.77
C GLY A 201 27.49 -10.15 -21.47
N GLU A 202 26.84 -9.19 -20.88
CA GLU A 202 27.20 -8.70 -19.52
C GLU A 202 26.61 -9.57 -18.40
N GLU A 203 27.30 -9.59 -17.26
CA GLU A 203 26.75 -10.19 -16.04
C GLU A 203 25.52 -9.42 -15.55
N PRO A 204 24.51 -10.10 -14.95
CA PRO A 204 23.39 -9.45 -14.33
C PRO A 204 23.83 -8.46 -13.25
N SER A 205 23.02 -7.43 -13.00
CA SER A 205 23.24 -6.53 -11.88
C SER A 205 22.93 -7.23 -10.54
N PRO A 206 23.57 -6.83 -9.43
CA PRO A 206 23.48 -7.53 -8.13
C PRO A 206 22.06 -7.77 -7.61
N ILE A 207 21.12 -6.83 -7.82
CA ILE A 207 19.69 -7.04 -7.46
C ILE A 207 18.82 -7.36 -8.69
N GLY A 208 19.43 -7.77 -9.81
CA GLY A 208 18.71 -8.03 -11.06
C GLY A 208 17.62 -9.08 -10.91
N GLU A 209 17.88 -10.18 -10.19
CA GLU A 209 16.90 -11.22 -9.92
C GLU A 209 15.75 -10.71 -9.02
N LEU A 210 16.07 -9.96 -7.95
CA LEU A 210 15.06 -9.37 -7.06
C LEU A 210 14.13 -8.43 -7.85
N LEU A 211 14.69 -7.58 -8.70
CA LEU A 211 13.92 -6.65 -9.52
C LEU A 211 13.12 -7.38 -10.61
N ALA A 212 13.67 -8.41 -11.26
CA ALA A 212 12.94 -9.22 -12.21
C ALA A 212 11.73 -9.91 -11.58
N ASN A 213 11.87 -10.41 -10.36
CA ASN A 213 10.76 -10.97 -9.59
C ASN A 213 9.72 -9.91 -9.25
N ALA A 214 10.14 -8.72 -8.81
CA ALA A 214 9.23 -7.60 -8.55
C ALA A 214 8.46 -7.19 -9.83
N GLN A 215 9.13 -7.11 -10.97
CA GLN A 215 8.49 -6.82 -12.27
C GLN A 215 7.50 -7.91 -12.68
N ALA A 216 7.83 -9.19 -12.48
CA ALA A 216 6.93 -10.30 -12.73
C ALA A 216 5.69 -10.27 -11.81
N GLU A 217 5.83 -9.74 -10.62
CA GLU A 217 4.74 -9.45 -9.69
C GLU A 217 3.93 -8.19 -10.08
N GLY A 218 4.36 -7.42 -11.09
CA GLY A 218 3.67 -6.24 -11.60
C GLY A 218 4.14 -4.92 -11.00
N TYR A 219 5.20 -4.92 -10.19
CA TYR A 219 5.89 -3.70 -9.78
C TYR A 219 6.58 -3.07 -10.99
N ALA A 220 6.68 -1.73 -10.96
CA ALA A 220 6.94 -0.94 -12.14
C ALA A 220 8.17 -1.31 -12.99
N SER A 221 8.08 -0.92 -14.26
CA SER A 221 9.16 -0.92 -15.25
C SER A 221 10.15 0.23 -15.02
N ASP A 222 11.29 0.20 -15.72
CA ASP A 222 12.46 1.08 -15.59
C ASP A 222 12.20 2.59 -15.43
N GLU A 223 11.11 3.13 -15.99
CA GLU A 223 10.82 4.57 -15.98
C GLU A 223 10.28 5.11 -14.64
N THR A 224 9.75 4.24 -13.79
CA THR A 224 9.14 4.62 -12.51
C THR A 224 10.01 4.27 -11.30
N LEU A 225 11.18 3.65 -11.51
CA LEU A 225 12.12 3.23 -10.47
C LEU A 225 12.76 4.40 -9.67
N TYR A 226 12.53 5.65 -10.08
CA TYR A 226 13.04 6.84 -9.38
C TYR A 226 12.08 7.41 -8.34
N ASP A 227 10.78 7.02 -8.38
CA ASP A 227 9.80 7.42 -7.37
C ASP A 227 9.69 6.33 -6.30
N PRO A 228 9.74 6.66 -5.00
CA PRO A 228 9.64 5.65 -3.96
C PRO A 228 8.21 5.06 -3.94
N TRP A 229 8.06 3.88 -4.53
CA TRP A 229 6.86 3.08 -4.32
C TRP A 229 7.15 1.92 -3.37
N PRO A 230 6.15 1.41 -2.67
CA PRO A 230 6.35 0.29 -1.78
C PRO A 230 6.57 -1.02 -2.57
N TYR A 231 7.46 -1.87 -2.07
CA TYR A 231 7.60 -3.25 -2.50
C TYR A 231 7.15 -4.17 -1.37
N ARG A 232 6.13 -4.97 -1.64
CA ARG A 232 5.49 -5.85 -0.65
C ARG A 232 5.07 -5.13 0.64
N GLY A 233 4.51 -3.93 0.46
CA GLY A 233 3.99 -3.09 1.53
C GLY A 233 5.03 -2.27 2.28
N TYR A 234 6.30 -2.24 1.84
CA TYR A 234 7.39 -1.54 2.50
C TYR A 234 8.17 -0.62 1.57
N TYR A 235 8.59 0.54 2.07
CA TYR A 235 9.57 1.41 1.45
C TYR A 235 10.98 1.06 1.93
N TYR A 236 11.98 1.22 1.07
CA TYR A 236 13.38 0.94 1.36
C TYR A 236 14.24 2.17 1.07
N ARG A 237 15.23 2.45 1.94
CA ARG A 237 16.15 3.56 1.77
C ARG A 237 17.54 3.23 2.30
N ILE A 238 18.57 3.57 1.53
CA ILE A 238 19.97 3.43 1.94
C ILE A 238 20.31 4.55 2.92
N LEU A 239 20.98 4.19 4.03
CA LEU A 239 21.54 5.10 5.03
C LEU A 239 23.04 5.23 4.79
N THR A 240 23.60 6.43 5.04
CA THR A 240 24.96 6.78 4.68
C THR A 240 25.93 6.92 5.87
N ALA A 241 25.46 6.66 7.08
CA ALA A 241 26.24 6.75 8.29
C ALA A 241 25.66 5.88 9.41
N GLN A 242 26.43 5.66 10.47
CA GLN A 242 25.95 5.04 11.71
C GLN A 242 26.19 5.91 12.93
N GLY A 243 25.41 5.66 13.98
CA GLY A 243 25.43 6.43 15.23
C GLY A 243 26.17 5.76 16.37
N ASN A 244 26.05 6.36 17.54
CA ASN A 244 26.81 5.97 18.74
C ASN A 244 26.43 4.59 19.32
N LYS A 245 25.24 4.09 19.00
CA LYS A 245 24.73 2.79 19.52
C LYS A 245 25.04 1.64 18.59
N ALA A 246 25.41 1.95 17.34
CA ALA A 246 25.86 0.94 16.40
C ALA A 246 27.20 0.34 16.83
N ALA A 247 27.44 -0.94 16.51
CA ALA A 247 28.73 -1.58 16.72
C ALA A 247 29.83 -0.80 15.97
N GLY A 248 30.95 -0.53 16.64
CA GLY A 248 32.05 0.27 16.10
C GLY A 248 31.92 1.78 16.32
N GLY A 249 30.79 2.26 16.88
CA GLY A 249 30.57 3.68 17.17
C GLY A 249 30.19 4.52 15.92
N PRO A 250 30.14 5.86 16.05
CA PRO A 250 29.67 6.73 14.97
C PRO A 250 30.73 6.95 13.90
N TYR A 251 30.34 6.78 12.63
CA TYR A 251 31.12 7.18 11.47
C TYR A 251 30.28 7.27 10.21
N ASP A 252 30.77 8.04 9.25
CA ASP A 252 30.15 8.13 7.93
C ASP A 252 30.58 6.95 7.06
N TYR A 253 29.63 6.36 6.33
CA TYR A 253 29.93 5.32 5.35
C TYR A 253 30.52 5.92 4.06
N ILE A 254 30.30 7.22 3.83
CA ILE A 254 30.81 7.96 2.68
C ILE A 254 32.08 8.72 3.08
N VAL A 255 33.18 8.40 2.40
CA VAL A 255 34.47 9.07 2.55
C VAL A 255 34.87 9.58 1.17
N ASP A 256 35.18 10.88 1.07
CA ASP A 256 35.55 11.56 -0.19
C ASP A 256 34.59 11.27 -1.37
N GLY A 257 33.27 11.16 -1.05
CA GLY A 257 32.23 10.89 -2.04
C GLY A 257 32.05 9.42 -2.40
N LYS A 258 32.79 8.49 -1.81
CA LYS A 258 32.78 7.05 -2.03
C LYS A 258 32.22 6.30 -0.80
N MET A 259 31.33 5.34 -1.01
CA MET A 259 30.74 4.56 0.07
C MET A 259 31.63 3.35 0.42
N ILE A 260 32.76 3.64 1.06
CA ILE A 260 33.80 2.65 1.42
C ILE A 260 33.78 2.26 2.91
N GLY A 261 33.11 3.02 3.76
CA GLY A 261 33.04 2.75 5.20
C GLY A 261 32.01 1.68 5.58
N GLY A 262 31.14 1.30 4.67
CA GLY A 262 30.02 0.40 4.91
C GLY A 262 28.74 0.89 4.24
N PHE A 263 27.61 0.31 4.59
CA PHE A 263 26.27 0.74 4.21
C PHE A 263 25.27 0.34 5.28
N ALA A 264 24.08 0.95 5.24
CA ALA A 264 22.92 0.43 5.94
C ALA A 264 21.64 0.72 5.14
N VAL A 265 20.57 0.01 5.49
CA VAL A 265 19.24 0.15 4.85
C VAL A 265 18.19 0.24 5.95
N VAL A 266 17.23 1.13 5.79
CA VAL A 266 15.99 1.17 6.54
C VAL A 266 14.84 0.71 5.64
N ALA A 267 13.97 -0.15 6.19
CA ALA A 267 12.71 -0.52 5.59
C ALA A 267 11.56 -0.18 6.55
N TYR A 268 10.51 0.47 6.04
CA TYR A 268 9.39 0.92 6.84
C TYR A 268 8.06 0.75 6.09
N PRO A 269 6.94 0.47 6.81
CA PRO A 269 5.67 0.16 6.17
C PRO A 269 5.12 1.35 5.38
N ALA A 270 4.46 1.06 4.26
CA ALA A 270 3.75 2.05 3.45
C ALA A 270 2.56 2.65 4.24
N GLU A 271 1.85 1.81 4.98
CA GLU A 271 0.79 2.21 5.91
C GLU A 271 0.98 1.49 7.25
N GLN A 272 1.31 2.25 8.30
CA GLN A 272 1.46 1.74 9.66
C GLN A 272 0.17 1.04 10.14
N GLY A 273 0.31 -0.19 10.66
CA GLY A 273 -0.80 -1.00 11.15
C GLY A 273 -1.67 -1.63 10.05
N ASN A 274 -1.35 -1.40 8.78
CA ASN A 274 -2.05 -2.00 7.65
C ASN A 274 -1.12 -2.82 6.74
N SER A 275 -0.05 -2.23 6.21
CA SER A 275 0.94 -2.97 5.42
C SER A 275 2.04 -3.59 6.28
N GLY A 276 2.28 -3.05 7.46
CA GLY A 276 3.25 -3.51 8.45
C GLY A 276 3.16 -2.71 9.74
N VAL A 277 3.82 -3.20 10.79
CA VAL A 277 3.97 -2.54 12.09
C VAL A 277 5.44 -2.20 12.35
N MET A 278 6.35 -3.16 12.10
CA MET A 278 7.75 -2.99 12.40
C MET A 278 8.49 -2.17 11.33
N THR A 279 9.36 -1.28 11.77
CA THR A 279 10.42 -0.70 10.95
C THR A 279 11.66 -1.54 11.14
N PHE A 280 12.37 -1.84 10.05
CA PHE A 280 13.56 -2.66 10.04
C PHE A 280 14.77 -1.84 9.63
N ILE A 281 15.94 -2.11 10.26
CA ILE A 281 17.23 -1.60 9.84
C ILE A 281 18.25 -2.73 9.76
N VAL A 282 19.15 -2.64 8.78
CA VAL A 282 20.27 -3.56 8.60
C VAL A 282 21.49 -2.80 8.13
N ASN A 283 22.68 -3.24 8.54
CA ASN A 283 23.94 -2.70 8.00
C ASN A 283 24.76 -3.81 7.31
N HIS A 284 25.98 -3.51 6.94
CA HIS A 284 26.93 -4.41 6.26
C HIS A 284 27.24 -5.72 7.05
N ASP A 285 26.96 -5.76 8.37
CA ASP A 285 27.08 -6.99 9.17
C ASP A 285 25.98 -8.00 8.82
N GLY A 286 24.86 -7.55 8.25
CA GLY A 286 23.73 -8.40 7.84
C GLY A 286 22.80 -8.79 8.99
N LYS A 287 22.91 -8.12 10.14
CA LYS A 287 21.98 -8.32 11.25
C LYS A 287 20.81 -7.36 11.15
N VAL A 288 19.62 -7.91 10.94
CA VAL A 288 18.39 -7.13 10.87
C VAL A 288 17.88 -6.83 12.28
N TYR A 289 17.57 -5.56 12.53
CA TYR A 289 16.90 -5.12 13.75
C TYR A 289 15.52 -4.57 13.40
N GLN A 290 14.59 -4.66 14.35
CA GLN A 290 13.21 -4.19 14.20
C GLN A 290 12.77 -3.35 15.38
N LYS A 291 11.87 -2.40 15.11
CA LYS A 291 11.23 -1.54 16.11
C LYS A 291 9.90 -1.02 15.59
N ASP A 292 8.88 -1.04 16.43
CA ASP A 292 7.65 -0.27 16.18
C ASP A 292 7.88 1.20 16.50
N LEU A 293 7.81 2.07 15.48
CA LEU A 293 7.95 3.52 15.61
C LEU A 293 6.60 4.21 15.88
N GLY A 294 5.48 3.45 15.90
CA GLY A 294 4.14 3.94 16.18
C GLY A 294 3.52 4.74 15.02
N GLU A 295 2.50 5.54 15.33
CA GLU A 295 1.69 6.26 14.33
C GLU A 295 2.50 7.21 13.43
N ASN A 296 3.65 7.71 13.90
CA ASN A 296 4.51 8.62 13.16
C ASN A 296 5.63 7.90 12.36
N THR A 297 5.50 6.59 12.15
CA THR A 297 6.51 5.75 11.49
C THR A 297 7.01 6.34 10.18
N LEU A 298 6.12 6.83 9.32
CA LEU A 298 6.46 7.36 8.00
C LEU A 298 7.41 8.59 8.09
N GLU A 299 7.12 9.52 8.99
CA GLU A 299 7.97 10.71 9.21
C GLU A 299 9.30 10.32 9.83
N LEU A 300 9.26 9.56 10.93
CA LEU A 300 10.48 9.14 11.65
C LEU A 300 11.43 8.34 10.77
N ALA A 301 10.91 7.44 9.96
CA ALA A 301 11.73 6.62 9.07
C ALA A 301 12.26 7.41 7.86
N LYS A 302 11.50 8.37 7.31
CA LYS A 302 11.99 9.27 6.25
C LYS A 302 13.12 10.15 6.73
N ASP A 303 13.05 10.64 7.96
CA ASP A 303 14.05 11.52 8.55
C ASP A 303 15.25 10.76 9.17
N MET A 304 15.17 9.43 9.25
CA MET A 304 16.25 8.60 9.80
C MET A 304 17.51 8.72 8.95
N ALA A 305 18.53 9.42 9.44
CA ALA A 305 19.79 9.62 8.72
C ALA A 305 20.83 8.53 9.05
N LEU A 306 20.72 7.89 10.21
CA LEU A 306 21.75 7.03 10.78
C LEU A 306 21.22 5.62 11.06
N TYR A 307 22.06 4.62 10.84
CA TYR A 307 21.88 3.30 11.44
C TYR A 307 22.35 3.37 12.90
N ASP A 308 21.43 3.38 13.86
CA ASP A 308 21.75 3.56 15.28
C ASP A 308 20.84 2.69 16.19
N PRO A 309 20.95 1.36 16.16
CA PRO A 309 20.12 0.47 16.95
C PRO A 309 20.45 0.57 18.43
N ASP A 310 19.65 1.33 19.17
CA ASP A 310 19.70 1.40 20.64
C ASP A 310 18.99 0.20 21.30
N ASP A 311 18.89 0.19 22.63
CA ASP A 311 18.28 -0.89 23.42
C ASP A 311 16.79 -1.09 23.15
N THR A 312 16.13 -0.20 22.40
CA THR A 312 14.72 -0.31 22.01
C THR A 312 14.54 -1.06 20.68
N TRP A 313 15.63 -1.30 19.93
CA TRP A 313 15.64 -2.14 18.76
C TRP A 313 15.92 -3.60 19.14
N THR A 314 15.12 -4.52 18.63
CA THR A 314 15.30 -5.96 18.85
C THR A 314 15.76 -6.65 17.56
N PRO A 315 16.59 -7.70 17.65
CA PRO A 315 16.90 -8.51 16.48
C PRO A 315 15.62 -9.08 15.87
N ALA A 316 15.46 -8.92 14.54
CA ALA A 316 14.41 -9.60 13.80
C ALA A 316 14.75 -11.09 13.65
N GLN A 317 13.75 -11.96 13.78
CA GLN A 317 13.91 -13.43 13.72
C GLN A 317 13.44 -13.98 12.38
#